data_3309dcd971a9384462112f375cf1bb23
#
_entry.id   3309dcd971a9384462112f375cf1bb23
#
_cell.length_a   1.000
_cell.length_b   1.000
_cell.length_c   1.000
_cell.angle_alpha   90.00
_cell.angle_beta   90.00
_cell.angle_gamma   90.00
#
_symmetry.space_group_name_H-M   'P 1'
#
loop_
_entity.id
_entity.type
_entity.pdbx_description
1 polymer ?
#
loop_
_entity_poly.entity_id
_entity_poly.type
_entity_poly.pdbx_seq_one_letter_code
_entity_poly.pdbx_strand_id
1 'polypeptide(L)'
;LAATRGRLMELLAERVQPGNREFADQSFMVGILSLMPTLLGMAMPEILAQLPFAQRVGLALTERTGQLGQLLVLVEATEHADAETLAEALRRLPGINARFLDSRLALAMTWANNVGQEQNTNDE
;
A
#
# COMPACT_ATOMS: atom_id res chain seq x y z
N LEU A 1 3.98 5.53 -8.89
CA LEU A 1 4.36 4.69 -7.74
C LEU A 1 3.28 4.68 -6.66
N ALA A 2 2.71 5.85 -6.34
CA ALA A 2 1.67 5.92 -5.32
C ALA A 2 0.43 5.08 -5.69
N ALA A 3 -0.02 5.17 -6.93
CA ALA A 3 -1.18 4.40 -7.41
C ALA A 3 -0.91 2.90 -7.36
N THR A 4 0.28 2.48 -7.78
CA THR A 4 0.69 1.06 -7.73
C THR A 4 0.70 0.57 -6.28
N ARG A 5 1.30 1.36 -5.38
CA ARG A 5 1.39 0.99 -3.97
C ARG A 5 0.02 0.86 -3.34
N GLY A 6 -0.86 1.84 -3.59
CA GLY A 6 -2.22 1.80 -3.05
C GLY A 6 -3.02 0.62 -3.56
N ARG A 7 -2.96 0.36 -4.87
CA ARG A 7 -3.69 -0.76 -5.46
C ARG A 7 -3.17 -2.11 -4.98
N LEU A 8 -1.85 -2.26 -4.86
CA LEU A 8 -1.27 -3.50 -4.34
C LEU A 8 -1.72 -3.74 -2.89
N MET A 9 -1.71 -2.70 -2.05
CA MET A 9 -2.21 -2.80 -0.68
C MET A 9 -3.65 -3.31 -0.66
N GLU A 10 -4.50 -2.76 -1.51
CA GLU A 10 -5.91 -3.16 -1.60
C GLU A 10 -6.06 -4.62 -2.02
N LEU A 11 -5.33 -5.05 -3.04
CA LEU A 11 -5.40 -6.42 -3.54
C LEU A 11 -4.91 -7.43 -2.49
N LEU A 12 -3.86 -7.10 -1.76
CA LEU A 12 -3.35 -7.96 -0.69
C LEU A 12 -4.30 -8.00 0.50
N ALA A 13 -4.97 -6.88 0.78
CA ALA A 13 -5.94 -6.81 1.87
C ALA A 13 -7.11 -7.78 1.66
N GLU A 14 -7.56 -7.95 0.43
CA GLU A 14 -8.61 -8.91 0.09
C GLU A 14 -8.21 -10.35 0.42
N ARG A 15 -6.91 -10.65 0.36
CA ARG A 15 -6.39 -11.96 0.74
C ARG A 15 -6.34 -12.14 2.26
N VAL A 16 -5.95 -11.08 2.97
CA VAL A 16 -5.79 -11.11 4.44
C VAL A 16 -7.14 -11.12 5.14
N GLN A 17 -8.08 -10.27 4.67
CA GLN A 17 -9.42 -10.17 5.22
C GLN A 17 -10.45 -10.19 4.08
N PRO A 18 -10.75 -11.39 3.53
CA PRO A 18 -11.69 -11.49 2.41
C PRO A 18 -13.06 -10.90 2.75
N GLY A 19 -13.61 -10.11 1.84
CA GLY A 19 -14.93 -9.53 2.01
C GLY A 19 -14.99 -8.31 2.93
N ASN A 20 -13.87 -7.90 3.54
CA ASN A 20 -13.85 -6.72 4.39
C ASN A 20 -13.49 -5.49 3.55
N ARG A 21 -14.52 -4.82 3.03
CA ARG A 21 -14.33 -3.66 2.14
C ARG A 21 -13.68 -2.49 2.85
N GLU A 22 -14.05 -2.26 4.11
CA GLU A 22 -13.45 -1.18 4.89
C GLU A 22 -11.94 -1.36 5.05
N PHE A 23 -11.51 -2.59 5.34
CA PHE A 23 -10.09 -2.90 5.47
C PHE A 23 -9.35 -2.70 4.13
N ALA A 24 -9.97 -3.13 3.02
CA ALA A 24 -9.38 -2.95 1.70
C ALA A 24 -9.24 -1.46 1.34
N ASP A 25 -10.26 -0.66 1.63
CA ASP A 25 -10.23 0.78 1.36
C ASP A 25 -9.18 1.48 2.21
N GLN A 26 -9.06 1.11 3.47
CA GLN A 26 -8.03 1.66 4.35
C GLN A 26 -6.63 1.27 3.89
N SER A 27 -6.48 0.05 3.38
CA SER A 27 -5.21 -0.42 2.83
C SER A 27 -4.79 0.40 1.61
N PHE A 28 -5.73 0.67 0.71
CA PHE A 28 -5.48 1.54 -0.44
C PHE A 28 -5.02 2.92 0.03
N MET A 29 -5.72 3.50 0.99
CA MET A 29 -5.40 4.81 1.54
C MET A 29 -4.00 4.84 2.16
N VAL A 30 -3.65 3.82 2.94
CA VAL A 30 -2.32 3.73 3.56
C VAL A 30 -1.23 3.72 2.47
N GLY A 31 -1.45 2.95 1.41
CA GLY A 31 -0.49 2.89 0.31
C GLY A 31 -0.26 4.25 -0.34
N ILE A 32 -1.34 4.97 -0.65
CA ILE A 32 -1.25 6.31 -1.25
C ILE A 32 -0.55 7.28 -0.29
N LEU A 33 -1.01 7.33 0.96
CA LEU A 33 -0.52 8.30 1.94
C LEU A 33 0.93 8.06 2.33
N SER A 34 1.42 6.83 2.21
CA SER A 34 2.80 6.49 2.61
C SER A 34 3.85 7.25 1.80
N LEU A 35 3.49 7.75 0.62
CA LEU A 35 4.40 8.54 -0.23
C LEU A 35 4.21 10.04 -0.09
N MET A 36 3.19 10.49 0.63
CA MET A 36 2.90 11.92 0.75
C MET A 36 4.02 12.73 1.40
N PRO A 37 4.73 12.23 2.44
CA PRO A 37 5.86 13.00 3.01
C PRO A 37 6.89 13.38 1.96
N THR A 38 7.25 12.43 1.09
CA THR A 38 8.22 12.69 0.02
C THR A 38 7.68 13.68 -1.01
N LEU A 39 6.40 13.52 -1.38
CA LEU A 39 5.79 14.35 -2.42
C LEU A 39 5.53 15.78 -1.95
N LEU A 40 5.15 15.95 -0.67
CA LEU A 40 4.76 17.25 -0.13
C LEU A 40 5.87 17.95 0.64
N GLY A 41 6.95 17.26 0.95
CA GLY A 41 8.01 17.82 1.79
C GLY A 41 7.57 18.05 3.23
N MET A 42 6.60 17.27 3.72
CA MET A 42 6.03 17.38 5.06
C MET A 42 6.24 16.08 5.83
N ALA A 43 6.39 16.17 7.15
CA ALA A 43 6.45 14.98 7.99
C ALA A 43 5.08 14.32 8.08
N MET A 44 5.07 12.97 8.22
CA MET A 44 3.81 12.23 8.29
C MET A 44 2.88 12.73 9.39
N PRO A 45 3.35 13.00 10.63
CA PRO A 45 2.45 13.52 11.67
C PRO A 45 1.75 14.83 11.28
N GLU A 46 2.43 15.69 10.53
CA GLU A 46 1.83 16.94 10.07
C GLU A 46 0.71 16.70 9.06
N ILE A 47 0.91 15.72 8.17
CA ILE A 47 -0.09 15.35 7.18
C ILE A 47 -1.33 14.77 7.88
N LEU A 48 -1.12 13.86 8.82
CA LEU A 48 -2.20 13.21 9.54
C LEU A 48 -3.00 14.15 10.42
N ALA A 49 -2.36 15.22 10.92
CA ALA A 49 -3.02 16.20 11.76
C ALA A 49 -4.06 17.02 10.99
N GLN A 50 -3.98 17.07 9.68
CA GLN A 50 -4.88 17.90 8.85
C GLN A 50 -6.14 17.17 8.40
N LEU A 51 -6.21 15.86 8.55
CA LEU A 51 -7.31 15.03 8.06
C LEU A 51 -7.75 14.03 9.10
N PRO A 52 -9.07 13.70 9.15
CA PRO A 52 -9.57 12.71 10.10
C PRO A 52 -9.31 11.30 9.58
N PHE A 53 -8.38 10.59 10.19
CA PHE A 53 -8.09 9.19 9.86
C PHE A 53 -8.44 8.27 11.03
N ALA A 54 -8.82 7.03 10.72
CA ALA A 54 -8.92 5.99 11.73
C ALA A 54 -7.56 5.81 12.39
N GLN A 55 -7.55 5.53 13.70
CA GLN A 55 -6.31 5.38 14.46
C GLN A 55 -5.37 4.35 13.85
N ARG A 56 -5.93 3.22 13.38
CA ARG A 56 -5.10 2.15 12.80
C ARG A 56 -4.40 2.58 11.50
N VAL A 57 -5.01 3.48 10.73
CA VAL A 57 -4.37 4.03 9.53
C VAL A 57 -3.17 4.87 9.93
N GLY A 58 -3.34 5.76 10.91
CA GLY A 58 -2.25 6.58 11.41
C GLY A 58 -1.10 5.76 11.97
N LEU A 59 -1.41 4.73 12.77
CA LEU A 59 -0.39 3.85 13.35
C LEU A 59 0.37 3.05 12.29
N ALA A 60 -0.34 2.61 11.24
CA ALA A 60 0.32 1.92 10.13
C ALA A 60 1.34 2.82 9.44
N LEU A 61 1.00 4.10 9.28
CA LEU A 61 1.86 5.05 8.58
C LEU A 61 3.03 5.56 9.42
N THR A 62 2.84 5.73 10.74
CA THR A 62 3.87 6.28 11.61
C THR A 62 4.72 5.21 12.27
N GLU A 63 4.14 4.06 12.61
CA GLU A 63 4.82 3.02 13.37
C GLU A 63 4.88 1.66 12.68
N ARG A 64 4.21 1.50 11.54
CA ARG A 64 4.14 0.23 10.79
C ARG A 64 3.58 -0.91 11.65
N THR A 65 2.60 -0.61 12.51
CA THR A 65 1.99 -1.61 13.40
C THR A 65 0.64 -2.09 12.87
N GLY A 66 0.19 -3.26 13.37
CA GLY A 66 -1.06 -3.90 12.96
C GLY A 66 -0.95 -4.52 11.58
N GLN A 67 -2.06 -5.11 11.11
CA GLN A 67 -2.06 -5.73 9.78
C GLN A 67 -1.84 -4.72 8.67
N LEU A 68 -2.41 -3.51 8.79
CA LEU A 68 -2.16 -2.45 7.82
C LEU A 68 -0.69 -2.10 7.74
N GLY A 69 -0.02 -2.00 8.90
CA GLY A 69 1.41 -1.72 8.95
C GLY A 69 2.24 -2.85 8.36
N GLN A 70 1.87 -4.09 8.64
CA GLN A 70 2.56 -5.26 8.09
C GLN A 70 2.42 -5.34 6.57
N LEU A 71 1.23 -5.02 6.04
CA LEU A 71 1.01 -4.94 4.59
C LEU A 71 1.88 -3.83 3.97
N LEU A 72 1.96 -2.68 4.62
CA LEU A 72 2.78 -1.58 4.13
C LEU A 72 4.26 -1.96 4.09
N VAL A 73 4.77 -2.61 5.13
CA VAL A 73 6.15 -3.09 5.15
C VAL A 73 6.41 -4.04 3.99
N LEU A 74 5.48 -4.98 3.73
CA LEU A 74 5.61 -5.92 2.62
C LEU A 74 5.64 -5.20 1.28
N VAL A 75 4.73 -4.26 1.07
CA VAL A 75 4.64 -3.52 -0.20
C VAL A 75 5.89 -2.67 -0.41
N GLU A 76 6.37 -2.00 0.64
CA GLU A 76 7.62 -1.23 0.54
C GLU A 76 8.81 -2.14 0.22
N ALA A 77 8.82 -3.35 0.76
CA ALA A 77 9.90 -4.31 0.48
C ALA A 77 9.95 -4.74 -0.98
N THR A 78 8.82 -4.74 -1.70
CA THR A 78 8.82 -5.08 -3.13
C THR A 78 9.56 -4.04 -3.98
N GLU A 79 9.76 -2.85 -3.45
CA GLU A 79 10.42 -1.75 -4.17
C GLU A 79 11.92 -1.74 -3.95
N HIS A 80 12.41 -2.60 -3.06
CA HIS A 80 13.83 -2.71 -2.73
C HIS A 80 14.34 -4.10 -3.11
N ALA A 81 15.61 -4.20 -3.49
CA ALA A 81 16.18 -5.46 -3.92
C ALA A 81 16.72 -6.31 -2.75
N ASP A 82 16.14 -6.19 -1.56
CA ASP A 82 16.58 -6.90 -0.37
C ASP A 82 15.71 -8.12 -0.11
N ALA A 83 16.25 -9.30 -0.45
CA ALA A 83 15.54 -10.57 -0.29
C ALA A 83 15.25 -10.92 1.17
N GLU A 84 16.12 -10.51 2.09
CA GLU A 84 15.93 -10.80 3.51
C GLU A 84 14.76 -10.00 4.09
N THR A 85 14.67 -8.73 3.77
CA THR A 85 13.57 -7.87 4.22
C THR A 85 12.25 -8.39 3.65
N LEU A 86 12.22 -8.78 2.39
CA LEU A 86 11.02 -9.32 1.76
C LEU A 86 10.60 -10.64 2.42
N ALA A 87 11.54 -11.55 2.66
CA ALA A 87 11.24 -12.82 3.30
C ALA A 87 10.69 -12.63 4.71
N GLU A 88 11.26 -11.70 5.48
CA GLU A 88 10.79 -11.40 6.82
C GLU A 88 9.36 -10.84 6.80
N ALA A 89 9.08 -9.93 5.88
CA ALA A 89 7.75 -9.35 5.74
C ALA A 89 6.71 -10.42 5.37
N LEU A 90 7.07 -11.35 4.48
CA LEU A 90 6.18 -12.46 4.09
C LEU A 90 5.88 -13.40 5.26
N ARG A 91 6.86 -13.63 6.15
CA ARG A 91 6.65 -14.47 7.33
C ARG A 91 5.57 -13.93 8.26
N ARG A 92 5.39 -12.63 8.30
CA ARG A 92 4.38 -11.97 9.14
C ARG A 92 2.98 -12.03 8.57
N LEU A 93 2.84 -12.42 7.29
CA LEU A 93 1.56 -12.47 6.58
C LEU A 93 1.44 -13.86 5.91
N PRO A 94 1.19 -14.93 6.70
CA PRO A 94 1.26 -16.30 6.18
C PRO A 94 0.24 -16.60 5.07
N GLY A 95 -0.81 -15.81 4.93
CA GLY A 95 -1.76 -15.96 3.84
C GLY A 95 -1.25 -15.48 2.49
N ILE A 96 -0.08 -14.84 2.45
CA ILE A 96 0.52 -14.29 1.24
C ILE A 96 1.86 -14.99 1.01
N ASN A 97 2.01 -15.64 -0.16
CA ASN A 97 3.30 -16.17 -0.58
C ASN A 97 3.89 -15.30 -1.70
N ALA A 98 5.14 -15.58 -2.07
CA ALA A 98 5.85 -14.79 -3.06
C ALA A 98 5.14 -14.79 -4.43
N ARG A 99 4.60 -15.94 -4.84
CA ARG A 99 3.89 -16.07 -6.12
C ARG A 99 2.63 -15.20 -6.14
N PHE A 100 1.86 -15.23 -5.06
CA PHE A 100 0.65 -14.42 -4.94
C PHE A 100 1.01 -12.93 -4.97
N LEU A 101 2.04 -12.56 -4.22
CA LEU A 101 2.53 -11.17 -4.18
C LEU A 101 2.92 -10.69 -5.57
N ASP A 102 3.71 -11.48 -6.31
CA ASP A 102 4.16 -11.12 -7.64
C ASP A 102 2.99 -10.96 -8.61
N SER A 103 1.99 -11.85 -8.54
CA SER A 103 0.81 -11.77 -9.40
C SER A 103 0.00 -10.50 -9.12
N ARG A 104 -0.13 -10.12 -7.86
CA ARG A 104 -0.88 -8.92 -7.49
C ARG A 104 -0.11 -7.65 -7.80
N LEU A 105 1.21 -7.68 -7.67
CA LEU A 105 2.05 -6.56 -8.07
C LEU A 105 1.89 -6.27 -9.57
N ALA A 106 1.91 -7.30 -10.40
CA ALA A 106 1.70 -7.15 -11.85
C ALA A 106 0.33 -6.52 -12.15
N LEU A 107 -0.72 -6.97 -11.47
CA LEU A 107 -2.06 -6.41 -11.64
C LEU A 107 -2.11 -4.93 -11.20
N ALA A 108 -1.46 -4.61 -10.09
CA ALA A 108 -1.43 -3.23 -9.59
C ALA A 108 -0.70 -2.30 -10.54
N MET A 109 0.42 -2.75 -11.11
CA MET A 109 1.18 -1.96 -12.08
C MET A 109 0.37 -1.72 -13.35
N THR A 110 -0.33 -2.74 -13.85
CA THR A 110 -1.19 -2.61 -15.02
C THR A 110 -2.33 -1.62 -14.75
N TRP A 111 -2.96 -1.74 -13.60
CA TRP A 111 -4.05 -0.83 -13.21
C TRP A 111 -3.55 0.62 -13.12
N ALA A 112 -2.41 0.84 -12.49
CA ALA A 112 -1.84 2.17 -12.32
C ALA A 112 -1.48 2.79 -13.67
N ASN A 113 -0.94 1.99 -14.58
CA ASN A 113 -0.61 2.44 -15.93
C ASN A 113 -1.85 2.84 -16.72
N ASN A 114 -2.94 2.06 -16.60
CA ASN A 114 -4.20 2.36 -17.28
C ASN A 114 -4.84 3.64 -16.75
N VAL A 115 -4.80 3.86 -15.45
CA VAL A 115 -5.31 5.09 -14.84
C VAL A 115 -4.54 6.30 -15.37
N GLY A 116 -3.21 6.20 -15.46
CA GLY A 116 -2.38 7.25 -16.01
C GLY A 116 -2.68 7.54 -17.48
N GLN A 117 -2.94 6.51 -18.28
CA GLN A 117 -3.29 6.67 -19.70
C GLN A 117 -4.66 7.33 -19.87
N GLU A 118 -5.64 6.95 -19.07
CA GLU A 118 -6.98 7.57 -19.12
C GLU A 118 -6.89 9.05 -18.78
N GLN A 119 -6.09 9.40 -17.78
CA GLN A 119 -5.90 10.78 -17.38
C GLN A 119 -5.22 11.60 -18.49
N ASN A 120 -4.22 11.01 -19.15
CA ASN A 120 -3.54 11.67 -20.27
C ASN A 120 -4.47 11.88 -21.45
N THR A 121 -5.35 10.92 -21.72
CA THR A 121 -6.34 11.03 -22.80
C THR A 121 -7.34 12.14 -22.52
N ASN A 122 -7.74 12.32 -21.27
CA ASN A 122 -8.68 13.36 -20.87
C ASN A 122 -8.08 14.77 -20.95
N ASP A 123 -6.76 14.89 -20.86
CA ASP A 123 -6.06 16.17 -20.94
C ASP A 123 -5.87 16.66 -22.38
N GLU A 124 -6.16 15.82 -23.36
CA GLU A 124 -6.13 16.18 -24.76
C GLU A 124 -7.47 16.77 -25.22
#